data_66dbfcdc3ebd04eb8e636905ca14f645
#
_entry.id   66dbfcdc3ebd04eb8e636905ca14f645
#
_cell.length_a   1.000
_cell.length_b   1.000
_cell.length_c   1.000
_cell.angle_alpha   90.00
_cell.angle_beta   90.00
_cell.angle_gamma   90.00
#
_symmetry.space_group_name_H-M   'P 1'
#
loop_
_entity.id
_entity.type
_entity.pdbx_description
1 polymer ?
#
loop_
_entity_poly.entity_id
_entity_poly.type
_entity_poly.pdbx_seq_one_letter_code
_entity_poly.pdbx_strand_id
1 'polypeptide(L)'
;MTIDKRFIDQFTNVTSKAALASSYLIGKKDKIAADKAAVDSMRFELNKINMKGTVVIGEGALDEAPMLYTGEILGTQNGPTFDIAVDPVEGTNFVANNLPGGIAVLAIAEKGNLFNAPETYMDKIATGKIDKGLIDLDYTLEKNIKNLSEFKKKNYSSLTVCILNRPRHKKIIDKLNELNVKVKLINDGDVLGALYVSNPKYNVDMFLGIGGGPEGVLSAAALDTYDCHFQGRFIFDNEDDIKDAKSMGIKDLNKKYDLSEIVKGDSIFSATGITTSDILNGIKFDKDNYISETLITHKNSKFKKIIKNINPINE
;
A
#
# COMPACT_ATOMS: atom_id res chain seq x y z
N MET A 1 -15.06 6.78 16.39
CA MET A 1 -14.91 5.58 17.25
C MET A 1 -13.50 5.05 17.14
N THR A 2 -13.09 4.17 18.05
CA THR A 2 -11.77 3.52 17.98
C THR A 2 -11.96 2.09 17.54
N ILE A 3 -11.20 1.62 16.56
CA ILE A 3 -11.22 0.22 16.14
C ILE A 3 -10.67 -0.63 17.29
N ASP A 4 -11.38 -1.71 17.64
CA ASP A 4 -10.97 -2.59 18.72
C ASP A 4 -9.65 -3.30 18.38
N LYS A 5 -8.72 -3.35 19.36
CA LYS A 5 -7.39 -3.97 19.18
C LYS A 5 -7.41 -5.45 18.79
N ARG A 6 -8.51 -6.18 19.09
CA ARG A 6 -8.67 -7.59 18.68
C ARG A 6 -8.57 -7.77 17.17
N PHE A 7 -8.90 -6.73 16.39
CA PHE A 7 -8.79 -6.78 14.94
C PHE A 7 -7.34 -6.79 14.45
N ILE A 8 -6.38 -6.37 15.27
CA ILE A 8 -4.95 -6.44 14.92
C ILE A 8 -4.55 -7.88 14.59
N ASP A 9 -4.86 -8.83 15.48
CA ASP A 9 -4.51 -10.23 15.27
C ASP A 9 -5.31 -10.86 14.12
N GLN A 10 -6.59 -10.50 14.00
CA GLN A 10 -7.45 -11.01 12.93
C GLN A 10 -6.95 -10.57 11.54
N PHE A 11 -6.61 -9.30 11.35
CA PHE A 11 -6.12 -8.81 10.06
C PHE A 11 -4.67 -9.22 9.78
N THR A 12 -3.85 -9.42 10.82
CA THR A 12 -2.55 -10.08 10.69
C THR A 12 -2.70 -11.49 10.10
N ASN A 13 -3.68 -12.26 10.60
CA ASN A 13 -3.97 -13.60 10.08
C ASN A 13 -4.44 -13.57 8.62
N VAL A 14 -5.32 -12.64 8.25
CA VAL A 14 -5.83 -12.50 6.88
C VAL A 14 -4.68 -12.36 5.88
N THR A 15 -3.79 -11.37 6.08
CA THR A 15 -2.68 -11.14 5.16
C THR A 15 -1.63 -12.26 5.21
N SER A 16 -1.43 -12.90 6.38
CA SER A 16 -0.54 -14.06 6.53
C SER A 16 -1.03 -15.28 5.74
N LYS A 17 -2.33 -15.58 5.80
CA LYS A 17 -2.92 -16.71 5.05
C LYS A 17 -2.95 -16.43 3.54
N ALA A 18 -3.23 -15.19 3.12
CA ALA A 18 -3.13 -14.78 1.71
C ALA A 18 -1.70 -14.93 1.18
N ALA A 19 -0.71 -14.45 1.95
CA ALA A 19 0.70 -14.57 1.59
C ALA A 19 1.14 -16.05 1.53
N LEU A 20 0.69 -16.91 2.45
CA LEU A 20 0.93 -18.35 2.40
C LEU A 20 0.38 -18.95 1.11
N ALA A 21 -0.89 -18.66 0.77
CA ALA A 21 -1.53 -19.24 -0.41
C ALA A 21 -0.78 -18.88 -1.70
N SER A 22 -0.41 -17.60 -1.85
CA SER A 22 0.36 -17.12 -3.01
C SER A 22 1.80 -17.68 -3.04
N SER A 23 2.40 -17.96 -1.86
CA SER A 23 3.79 -18.41 -1.76
C SER A 23 4.06 -19.75 -2.44
N TYR A 24 3.06 -20.62 -2.56
CA TYR A 24 3.19 -21.90 -3.29
C TYR A 24 3.41 -21.71 -4.80
N LEU A 25 3.16 -20.51 -5.29
CA LEU A 25 3.25 -20.14 -6.71
C LEU A 25 4.48 -19.26 -7.02
N ILE A 26 5.35 -19.04 -6.03
CA ILE A 26 6.60 -18.29 -6.22
C ILE A 26 7.45 -18.96 -7.32
N GLY A 27 7.84 -18.17 -8.33
CA GLY A 27 8.69 -18.61 -9.43
C GLY A 27 8.01 -19.48 -10.48
N LYS A 28 6.68 -19.71 -10.39
CA LYS A 28 5.92 -20.51 -11.36
C LYS A 28 5.58 -19.76 -12.65
N LYS A 29 5.89 -18.46 -12.75
CA LYS A 29 5.59 -17.58 -13.88
C LYS A 29 4.11 -17.43 -14.20
N ASP A 30 3.24 -17.79 -13.26
CA ASP A 30 1.80 -17.68 -13.35
C ASP A 30 1.29 -16.63 -12.36
N LYS A 31 1.13 -15.40 -12.85
CA LYS A 31 0.64 -14.25 -12.07
C LYS A 31 -0.81 -14.43 -11.64
N ILE A 32 -1.62 -14.93 -12.58
CA ILE A 32 -3.08 -15.08 -12.37
C ILE A 32 -3.34 -16.12 -11.28
N ALA A 33 -2.64 -17.27 -11.34
CA ALA A 33 -2.80 -18.28 -10.30
C ALA A 33 -2.31 -17.81 -8.93
N ALA A 34 -1.18 -17.05 -8.87
CA ALA A 34 -0.64 -16.53 -7.63
C ALA A 34 -1.58 -15.53 -6.97
N ASP A 35 -2.17 -14.65 -7.78
CA ASP A 35 -3.15 -13.68 -7.37
C ASP A 35 -4.45 -14.35 -6.90
N LYS A 36 -5.03 -15.24 -7.73
CA LYS A 36 -6.24 -15.99 -7.38
C LYS A 36 -6.11 -16.74 -6.06
N ALA A 37 -4.98 -17.38 -5.80
CA ALA A 37 -4.76 -18.11 -4.55
C ALA A 37 -4.81 -17.18 -3.33
N ALA A 38 -4.22 -15.98 -3.43
CA ALA A 38 -4.25 -14.97 -2.38
C ALA A 38 -5.66 -14.40 -2.18
N VAL A 39 -6.37 -14.07 -3.28
CA VAL A 39 -7.75 -13.57 -3.27
C VAL A 39 -8.68 -14.54 -2.57
N ASP A 40 -8.66 -15.83 -2.97
CA ASP A 40 -9.53 -16.86 -2.39
C ASP A 40 -9.27 -17.02 -0.89
N SER A 41 -7.99 -17.03 -0.49
CA SER A 41 -7.59 -17.13 0.91
C SER A 41 -7.97 -15.90 1.71
N MET A 42 -7.71 -14.70 1.20
CA MET A 42 -8.03 -13.43 1.86
C MET A 42 -9.54 -13.29 2.08
N ARG A 43 -10.35 -13.58 1.05
CA ARG A 43 -11.82 -13.59 1.13
C ARG A 43 -12.33 -14.57 2.17
N PHE A 44 -11.78 -15.79 2.19
CA PHE A 44 -12.17 -16.82 3.14
C PHE A 44 -11.90 -16.37 4.59
N GLU A 45 -10.73 -15.83 4.88
CA GLU A 45 -10.37 -15.36 6.21
C GLU A 45 -11.16 -14.11 6.63
N LEU A 46 -11.37 -13.14 5.71
CA LEU A 46 -12.19 -11.97 6.00
C LEU A 46 -13.64 -12.33 6.37
N ASN A 47 -14.21 -13.33 5.70
CA ASN A 47 -15.59 -13.78 5.96
C ASN A 47 -15.79 -14.46 7.33
N LYS A 48 -14.72 -14.86 8.01
CA LYS A 48 -14.78 -15.38 9.39
C LYS A 48 -14.89 -14.27 10.44
N ILE A 49 -14.53 -13.04 10.10
CA ILE A 49 -14.43 -11.93 11.04
C ILE A 49 -15.82 -11.36 11.35
N ASN A 50 -16.09 -11.13 12.64
CA ASN A 50 -17.35 -10.52 13.09
C ASN A 50 -17.35 -9.01 12.80
N MET A 51 -17.63 -8.68 11.54
CA MET A 51 -17.73 -7.33 11.00
C MET A 51 -18.67 -7.29 9.79
N LYS A 52 -19.02 -6.09 9.36
CA LYS A 52 -19.59 -5.79 8.04
C LYS A 52 -18.61 -4.90 7.29
N GLY A 53 -17.73 -5.50 6.48
CA GLY A 53 -16.73 -4.80 5.67
C GLY A 53 -17.24 -4.54 4.27
N THR A 54 -16.99 -3.35 3.73
CA THR A 54 -17.22 -3.02 2.32
C THR A 54 -15.89 -2.77 1.66
N VAL A 55 -15.56 -3.49 0.59
CA VAL A 55 -14.37 -3.23 -0.21
C VAL A 55 -14.56 -1.90 -0.94
N VAL A 56 -13.71 -0.92 -0.65
CA VAL A 56 -13.69 0.40 -1.31
C VAL A 56 -12.49 0.54 -2.24
N ILE A 57 -11.45 -0.25 -2.05
CA ILE A 57 -10.30 -0.46 -2.92
C ILE A 57 -10.12 -1.96 -3.05
N GLY A 58 -10.19 -2.47 -4.25
CA GLY A 58 -10.05 -3.88 -4.59
C GLY A 58 -9.53 -4.05 -6.00
N GLU A 59 -9.68 -5.23 -6.56
CA GLU A 59 -9.28 -5.55 -7.92
C GLU A 59 -10.51 -5.95 -8.75
N GLY A 60 -10.60 -5.39 -9.97
CA GLY A 60 -11.60 -5.76 -10.95
C GLY A 60 -13.00 -5.20 -10.72
N ALA A 61 -13.81 -5.27 -11.79
CA ALA A 61 -15.21 -4.90 -11.76
C ALA A 61 -16.08 -6.06 -11.23
N LEU A 62 -17.34 -5.75 -10.90
CA LEU A 62 -18.35 -6.66 -10.30
C LEU A 62 -18.52 -8.00 -11.03
N ASP A 63 -18.26 -8.04 -12.33
CA ASP A 63 -18.47 -9.22 -13.19
C ASP A 63 -17.18 -10.05 -13.44
N GLU A 64 -16.04 -9.63 -12.91
CA GLU A 64 -14.75 -10.30 -13.09
C GLU A 64 -14.35 -11.16 -11.86
N ALA A 65 -15.28 -11.99 -11.34
CA ALA A 65 -14.92 -12.95 -10.29
C ALA A 65 -13.80 -13.89 -10.78
N PRO A 66 -12.75 -14.16 -9.96
CA PRO A 66 -12.80 -14.30 -8.49
C PRO A 66 -12.17 -13.17 -7.67
N MET A 67 -11.99 -11.97 -8.16
CA MET A 67 -11.32 -10.85 -7.50
C MET A 67 -12.10 -10.30 -6.31
N LEU A 68 -11.41 -9.62 -5.35
CA LEU A 68 -12.02 -8.84 -4.28
C LEU A 68 -12.42 -7.48 -4.87
N TYR A 69 -13.61 -7.40 -5.43
CA TYR A 69 -14.08 -6.25 -6.21
C TYR A 69 -14.61 -5.11 -5.33
N THR A 70 -14.51 -3.89 -5.84
CA THR A 70 -15.07 -2.70 -5.18
C THR A 70 -16.59 -2.83 -5.02
N GLY A 71 -17.06 -2.68 -3.77
CA GLY A 71 -18.46 -2.89 -3.37
C GLY A 71 -18.76 -4.25 -2.77
N GLU A 72 -17.85 -5.23 -2.84
CA GLU A 72 -18.01 -6.54 -2.19
C GLU A 72 -18.18 -6.38 -0.69
N ILE A 73 -19.14 -7.12 -0.11
CA ILE A 73 -19.44 -7.10 1.31
C ILE A 73 -18.85 -8.36 1.96
N LEU A 74 -17.98 -8.17 2.94
CA LEU A 74 -17.23 -9.22 3.62
C LEU A 74 -17.49 -9.24 5.11
N GLY A 75 -17.17 -10.36 5.75
CA GLY A 75 -17.39 -10.61 7.18
C GLY A 75 -18.70 -11.32 7.44
N THR A 76 -18.97 -11.62 8.71
CA THR A 76 -20.20 -12.33 9.14
C THR A 76 -21.46 -11.48 9.03
N GLN A 77 -21.34 -10.23 8.58
CA GLN A 77 -22.41 -9.21 8.51
C GLN A 77 -22.91 -8.74 9.88
N ASN A 78 -22.28 -9.16 10.96
CA ASN A 78 -22.51 -8.73 12.32
C ASN A 78 -21.30 -7.94 12.84
N GLY A 79 -21.50 -7.04 13.80
CA GLY A 79 -20.40 -6.26 14.40
C GLY A 79 -20.16 -4.90 13.75
N PRO A 80 -18.96 -4.31 13.89
CA PRO A 80 -18.66 -2.99 13.38
C PRO A 80 -18.63 -2.94 11.86
N THR A 81 -18.87 -1.75 11.31
CA THR A 81 -18.84 -1.51 9.86
C THR A 81 -17.52 -0.86 9.45
N PHE A 82 -16.86 -1.43 8.44
CA PHE A 82 -15.57 -0.97 7.94
C PHE A 82 -15.57 -0.74 6.43
N ASP A 83 -14.75 0.22 6.00
CA ASP A 83 -14.20 0.26 4.65
C ASP A 83 -12.96 -0.61 4.61
N ILE A 84 -12.78 -1.33 3.52
CA ILE A 84 -11.65 -2.25 3.28
C ILE A 84 -10.95 -1.84 2.00
N ALA A 85 -9.63 -1.67 2.06
CA ALA A 85 -8.75 -1.57 0.90
C ALA A 85 -7.85 -2.80 0.87
N VAL A 86 -7.78 -3.49 -0.27
CA VAL A 86 -6.98 -4.70 -0.43
C VAL A 86 -6.19 -4.68 -1.72
N ASP A 87 -5.02 -5.29 -1.65
CA ASP A 87 -4.28 -5.83 -2.77
C ASP A 87 -3.71 -7.19 -2.32
N PRO A 88 -4.34 -8.31 -2.71
CA PRO A 88 -3.94 -9.64 -2.25
C PRO A 88 -2.52 -10.01 -2.65
N VAL A 89 -2.00 -9.49 -3.78
CA VAL A 89 -0.62 -9.68 -4.25
C VAL A 89 -0.08 -8.41 -4.88
N GLU A 90 0.25 -7.41 -4.06
CA GLU A 90 1.03 -6.28 -4.56
C GLU A 90 2.40 -6.77 -5.05
N GLY A 91 2.68 -6.49 -6.32
CA GLY A 91 3.87 -7.00 -6.99
C GLY A 91 3.69 -8.44 -7.49
N THR A 92 2.60 -8.76 -8.17
CA THR A 92 2.35 -10.07 -8.79
C THR A 92 3.50 -10.55 -9.66
N ASN A 93 4.19 -9.62 -10.35
CA ASN A 93 5.39 -9.92 -11.14
C ASN A 93 6.54 -10.43 -10.29
N PHE A 94 6.69 -9.93 -9.06
CA PHE A 94 7.74 -10.38 -8.15
C PHE A 94 7.49 -11.81 -7.70
N VAL A 95 6.25 -12.14 -7.34
CA VAL A 95 5.88 -13.50 -6.92
C VAL A 95 6.08 -14.49 -8.07
N ALA A 96 5.52 -14.18 -9.24
CA ALA A 96 5.60 -15.06 -10.41
C ALA A 96 7.03 -15.38 -10.85
N ASN A 97 7.97 -14.44 -10.68
CA ASN A 97 9.36 -14.58 -11.10
C ASN A 97 10.36 -14.79 -9.95
N ASN A 98 9.88 -15.05 -8.72
CA ASN A 98 10.72 -15.18 -7.52
C ASN A 98 11.66 -13.99 -7.30
N LEU A 99 11.13 -12.78 -7.46
CA LEU A 99 11.83 -11.54 -7.22
C LEU A 99 11.47 -10.95 -5.85
N PRO A 100 12.34 -10.15 -5.23
CA PRO A 100 12.06 -9.52 -3.94
C PRO A 100 10.91 -8.50 -4.01
N GLY A 101 10.03 -8.48 -3.01
CA GLY A 101 9.11 -7.38 -2.78
C GLY A 101 7.62 -7.66 -2.95
N GLY A 102 7.21 -8.91 -3.24
CA GLY A 102 5.79 -9.29 -3.24
C GLY A 102 5.21 -9.32 -1.84
N ILE A 103 4.07 -8.67 -1.62
CA ILE A 103 3.37 -8.61 -0.33
C ILE A 103 1.87 -8.80 -0.51
N ALA A 104 1.19 -9.34 0.52
CA ALA A 104 -0.26 -9.33 0.64
C ALA A 104 -0.66 -8.17 1.55
N VAL A 105 -1.55 -7.27 1.09
CA VAL A 105 -1.84 -6.00 1.75
C VAL A 105 -3.32 -5.84 2.05
N LEU A 106 -3.62 -5.28 3.22
CA LEU A 106 -4.95 -4.92 3.67
C LEU A 106 -4.90 -3.62 4.48
N ALA A 107 -5.83 -2.72 4.24
CA ALA A 107 -6.10 -1.59 5.13
C ALA A 107 -7.59 -1.52 5.45
N ILE A 108 -7.91 -1.13 6.68
CA ILE A 108 -9.28 -0.88 7.09
C ILE A 108 -9.40 0.44 7.86
N ALA A 109 -10.55 1.06 7.72
CA ALA A 109 -10.99 2.15 8.59
C ALA A 109 -12.49 2.00 8.86
N GLU A 110 -13.04 2.81 9.79
CA GLU A 110 -14.49 2.89 9.94
C GLU A 110 -15.16 3.30 8.63
N LYS A 111 -16.38 2.85 8.41
CA LYS A 111 -17.13 3.12 7.18
C LYS A 111 -17.16 4.61 6.82
N GLY A 112 -16.78 4.93 5.58
CA GLY A 112 -16.68 6.29 5.03
C GLY A 112 -15.35 6.98 5.33
N ASN A 113 -14.37 6.27 5.89
CA ASN A 113 -13.07 6.81 6.30
C ASN A 113 -11.88 6.39 5.42
N LEU A 114 -12.03 5.45 4.51
CA LEU A 114 -11.09 5.23 3.41
C LEU A 114 -11.60 5.90 2.14
N PHE A 115 -10.68 6.53 1.41
CA PHE A 115 -11.02 7.14 0.13
C PHE A 115 -11.32 6.06 -0.90
N ASN A 116 -12.49 6.15 -1.53
CA ASN A 116 -12.85 5.29 -2.66
C ASN A 116 -12.22 5.90 -3.92
N ALA A 117 -11.10 5.33 -4.35
CA ALA A 117 -10.32 5.81 -5.48
C ALA A 117 -10.77 5.16 -6.79
N PRO A 118 -10.85 5.93 -7.88
CA PRO A 118 -11.05 5.36 -9.21
C PRO A 118 -9.83 4.53 -9.63
N GLU A 119 -10.04 3.55 -10.50
CA GLU A 119 -8.98 2.71 -11.08
C GLU A 119 -8.20 3.49 -12.15
N THR A 120 -7.49 4.52 -11.74
CA THR A 120 -6.66 5.36 -12.60
C THR A 120 -5.30 5.61 -11.96
N TYR A 121 -4.42 6.30 -12.66
CA TYR A 121 -3.12 6.68 -12.10
C TYR A 121 -3.25 7.81 -11.07
N MET A 122 -2.27 7.85 -10.16
CA MET A 122 -2.09 8.91 -9.17
C MET A 122 -0.64 9.36 -9.17
N ASP A 123 -0.42 10.67 -9.26
CA ASP A 123 0.87 11.29 -8.93
C ASP A 123 0.99 11.37 -7.41
N LYS A 124 2.10 10.86 -6.88
CA LYS A 124 2.31 10.62 -5.45
C LYS A 124 3.63 11.18 -4.98
N ILE A 125 3.63 11.75 -3.78
CA ILE A 125 4.85 12.12 -3.06
C ILE A 125 4.69 11.78 -1.58
N ALA A 126 5.72 11.15 -1.01
CA ALA A 126 5.76 10.84 0.42
C ALA A 126 7.14 11.10 1.01
N THR A 127 7.16 11.51 2.28
CA THR A 127 8.39 11.63 3.09
C THR A 127 8.09 11.16 4.51
N GLY A 128 9.12 10.97 5.32
CA GLY A 128 8.94 10.86 6.76
C GLY A 128 8.25 12.11 7.32
N LYS A 129 8.13 12.19 8.65
CA LYS A 129 7.52 13.34 9.31
C LYS A 129 8.27 14.65 8.97
N ILE A 130 7.54 15.63 8.47
CA ILE A 130 8.02 16.97 8.08
C ILE A 130 7.02 18.04 8.48
N ASP A 131 7.42 19.31 8.41
CA ASP A 131 6.52 20.43 8.61
C ASP A 131 5.56 20.57 7.42
N LYS A 132 4.32 21.02 7.71
CA LYS A 132 3.30 21.23 6.69
C LYS A 132 3.75 22.26 5.67
N GLY A 133 3.58 21.95 4.38
CA GLY A 133 3.94 22.83 3.27
C GLY A 133 5.43 22.84 2.90
N LEU A 134 6.24 22.01 3.56
CA LEU A 134 7.65 21.87 3.21
C LEU A 134 7.83 21.15 1.86
N ILE A 135 7.05 20.10 1.64
CA ILE A 135 7.02 19.29 0.41
C ILE A 135 5.61 19.35 -0.16
N ASP A 136 5.52 19.46 -1.47
CA ASP A 136 4.23 19.63 -2.14
C ASP A 136 4.28 19.17 -3.60
N LEU A 137 3.23 18.49 -4.09
CA LEU A 137 3.11 18.09 -5.50
C LEU A 137 3.09 19.25 -6.49
N ASP A 138 2.69 20.45 -6.03
CA ASP A 138 2.67 21.66 -6.88
C ASP A 138 4.04 22.36 -6.95
N TYR A 139 5.02 21.92 -6.16
CA TYR A 139 6.37 22.43 -6.26
C TYR A 139 7.15 21.72 -7.36
N THR A 140 8.14 22.43 -7.94
CA THR A 140 9.09 21.76 -8.82
C THR A 140 9.90 20.72 -8.04
N LEU A 141 10.42 19.71 -8.74
CA LEU A 141 11.27 18.69 -8.14
C LEU A 141 12.45 19.33 -7.39
N GLU A 142 13.11 20.34 -8.02
CA GLU A 142 14.23 21.05 -7.41
C GLU A 142 13.85 21.74 -6.10
N LYS A 143 12.65 22.35 -6.04
CA LYS A 143 12.16 22.99 -4.83
C LYS A 143 11.91 21.98 -3.72
N ASN A 144 11.29 20.84 -4.04
CA ASN A 144 11.07 19.77 -3.09
C ASN A 144 12.40 19.21 -2.55
N ILE A 145 13.38 18.95 -3.43
CA ILE A 145 14.71 18.45 -3.04
C ILE A 145 15.45 19.48 -2.18
N LYS A 146 15.41 20.75 -2.55
CA LYS A 146 16.03 21.83 -1.76
C LYS A 146 15.42 21.89 -0.36
N ASN A 147 14.10 21.96 -0.25
CA ASN A 147 13.40 22.06 1.01
C ASN A 147 13.71 20.83 1.91
N LEU A 148 13.69 19.64 1.32
CA LEU A 148 14.01 18.40 2.06
C LEU A 148 15.48 18.37 2.55
N SER A 149 16.41 18.82 1.71
CA SER A 149 17.83 18.92 2.02
C SER A 149 18.08 19.85 3.21
N GLU A 150 17.48 21.05 3.17
CA GLU A 150 17.58 22.05 4.25
C GLU A 150 16.96 21.52 5.55
N PHE A 151 15.75 20.96 5.49
CA PHE A 151 15.06 20.39 6.65
C PHE A 151 15.85 19.25 7.30
N LYS A 152 16.37 18.32 6.50
CA LYS A 152 17.14 17.18 6.98
C LYS A 152 18.61 17.50 7.27
N LYS A 153 19.07 18.71 6.94
CA LYS A 153 20.49 19.12 7.03
C LYS A 153 21.42 18.15 6.30
N LYS A 154 21.01 17.71 5.12
CA LYS A 154 21.74 16.77 4.26
C LYS A 154 22.10 17.44 2.95
N ASN A 155 23.31 17.18 2.40
CA ASN A 155 23.62 17.51 1.03
C ASN A 155 22.74 16.68 0.06
N TYR A 156 22.51 17.17 -1.14
CA TYR A 156 21.74 16.45 -2.18
C TYR A 156 22.28 15.04 -2.42
N SER A 157 23.62 14.87 -2.50
CA SER A 157 24.28 13.57 -2.68
C SER A 157 24.10 12.59 -1.51
N SER A 158 23.52 13.04 -0.39
CA SER A 158 23.19 12.23 0.77
C SER A 158 21.70 11.96 0.89
N LEU A 159 20.88 12.58 0.02
CA LEU A 159 19.46 12.27 -0.08
C LEU A 159 19.25 11.05 -0.98
N THR A 160 18.25 10.26 -0.67
CA THR A 160 17.81 9.13 -1.49
C THR A 160 16.32 9.26 -1.81
N VAL A 161 15.99 9.23 -3.09
CA VAL A 161 14.61 9.21 -3.60
C VAL A 161 14.29 7.84 -4.14
N CYS A 162 13.21 7.23 -3.66
CA CYS A 162 12.66 5.99 -4.20
C CYS A 162 11.62 6.29 -5.27
N ILE A 163 11.70 5.62 -6.41
CA ILE A 163 10.81 5.80 -7.55
C ILE A 163 10.69 4.51 -8.35
N LEU A 164 9.51 4.26 -8.95
CA LEU A 164 9.30 3.14 -9.85
C LEU A 164 10.14 3.29 -11.14
N ASN A 165 10.82 2.22 -11.52
CA ASN A 165 11.53 2.11 -12.78
C ASN A 165 10.54 1.93 -13.95
N ARG A 166 9.97 3.03 -14.41
CA ARG A 166 9.01 3.07 -15.52
C ARG A 166 9.41 4.15 -16.54
N PRO A 167 9.16 3.95 -17.84
CA PRO A 167 9.49 4.95 -18.88
C PRO A 167 8.92 6.34 -18.58
N ARG A 168 7.71 6.41 -17.98
CA ARG A 168 7.06 7.67 -17.60
C ARG A 168 7.86 8.49 -16.57
N HIS A 169 8.73 7.86 -15.80
CA HIS A 169 9.56 8.52 -14.78
C HIS A 169 10.93 8.95 -15.28
N LYS A 170 11.29 8.66 -16.54
CA LYS A 170 12.62 8.95 -17.06
C LYS A 170 13.06 10.39 -16.82
N LYS A 171 12.20 11.37 -17.12
CA LYS A 171 12.52 12.80 -16.92
C LYS A 171 12.80 13.15 -15.45
N ILE A 172 12.06 12.53 -14.52
CA ILE A 172 12.25 12.73 -13.07
C ILE A 172 13.59 12.12 -12.65
N ILE A 173 13.87 10.90 -13.10
CA ILE A 173 15.11 10.19 -12.78
C ILE A 173 16.33 10.95 -13.33
N ASP A 174 16.28 11.39 -14.58
CA ASP A 174 17.34 12.18 -15.19
C ASP A 174 17.59 13.46 -14.38
N LYS A 175 16.52 14.15 -13.95
CA LYS A 175 16.64 15.37 -13.15
C LYS A 175 17.20 15.14 -11.74
N LEU A 176 16.83 14.04 -11.09
CA LEU A 176 17.44 13.65 -9.79
C LEU A 176 18.92 13.39 -9.93
N ASN A 177 19.35 12.73 -11.02
CA ASN A 177 20.76 12.50 -11.31
C ASN A 177 21.52 13.81 -11.57
N GLU A 178 20.94 14.76 -12.34
CA GLU A 178 21.52 16.10 -12.55
C GLU A 178 21.72 16.85 -11.21
N LEU A 179 20.78 16.70 -10.28
CA LEU A 179 20.86 17.28 -8.94
C LEU A 179 21.83 16.50 -8.01
N ASN A 180 22.44 15.43 -8.50
CA ASN A 180 23.31 14.54 -7.72
C ASN A 180 22.58 13.92 -6.50
N VAL A 181 21.29 13.58 -6.64
CA VAL A 181 20.48 12.89 -5.65
C VAL A 181 20.54 11.39 -5.91
N LYS A 182 20.68 10.56 -4.88
CA LYS A 182 20.65 9.10 -5.03
C LYS A 182 19.25 8.64 -5.41
N VAL A 183 19.15 7.75 -6.38
CA VAL A 183 17.89 7.19 -6.84
C VAL A 183 17.83 5.69 -6.48
N LYS A 184 16.86 5.31 -5.66
CA LYS A 184 16.50 3.91 -5.41
C LYS A 184 15.40 3.52 -6.40
N LEU A 185 15.77 2.80 -7.47
CA LEU A 185 14.81 2.27 -8.43
C LEU A 185 14.16 0.99 -7.90
N ILE A 186 12.84 0.93 -7.96
CA ILE A 186 12.06 -0.28 -7.69
C ILE A 186 11.28 -0.67 -8.96
N ASN A 187 11.16 -1.96 -9.23
CA ASN A 187 10.52 -2.43 -10.46
C ASN A 187 9.01 -2.61 -10.32
N ASP A 188 8.52 -2.65 -9.09
CA ASP A 188 7.09 -2.78 -8.74
C ASP A 188 6.90 -2.42 -7.26
N GLY A 189 5.64 -2.35 -6.77
CA GLY A 189 5.35 -2.23 -5.35
C GLY A 189 5.35 -0.79 -4.83
N ASP A 190 4.31 -0.03 -5.14
CA ASP A 190 4.12 1.35 -4.65
C ASP A 190 4.03 1.43 -3.13
N VAL A 191 3.34 0.48 -2.50
CA VAL A 191 3.12 0.47 -1.04
C VAL A 191 4.44 0.24 -0.29
N LEU A 192 5.25 -0.73 -0.73
CA LEU A 192 6.60 -0.91 -0.16
C LEU A 192 7.50 0.28 -0.45
N GLY A 193 7.42 0.85 -1.65
CA GLY A 193 8.15 2.05 -2.04
C GLY A 193 7.86 3.23 -1.11
N ALA A 194 6.60 3.46 -0.80
CA ALA A 194 6.17 4.49 0.13
C ALA A 194 6.60 4.17 1.57
N LEU A 195 6.50 2.92 2.00
CA LEU A 195 6.90 2.50 3.36
C LEU A 195 8.38 2.75 3.68
N TYR A 196 9.27 2.81 2.68
CA TYR A 196 10.68 3.12 2.94
C TYR A 196 10.87 4.46 3.64
N VAL A 197 10.00 5.46 3.45
CA VAL A 197 10.15 6.77 4.12
C VAL A 197 9.74 6.74 5.59
N SER A 198 9.04 5.69 6.04
CA SER A 198 8.50 5.59 7.40
C SER A 198 9.56 5.42 8.50
N ASN A 199 10.76 4.94 8.13
CA ASN A 199 11.83 4.68 9.08
C ASN A 199 13.20 4.96 8.48
N PRO A 200 14.04 5.78 9.15
CA PRO A 200 15.40 6.12 8.68
C PRO A 200 16.30 4.92 8.38
N LYS A 201 16.05 3.75 8.99
CA LYS A 201 16.84 2.52 8.73
C LYS A 201 16.82 2.06 7.26
N TYR A 202 15.79 2.45 6.50
CA TYR A 202 15.66 2.10 5.09
C TYR A 202 16.44 3.04 4.15
N ASN A 203 17.01 4.12 4.70
CA ASN A 203 17.83 5.10 3.97
C ASN A 203 17.14 5.69 2.73
N VAL A 204 15.83 5.93 2.80
CA VAL A 204 15.03 6.63 1.79
C VAL A 204 14.45 7.88 2.41
N ASP A 205 14.65 9.02 1.77
CA ASP A 205 14.22 10.32 2.27
C ASP A 205 12.91 10.78 1.65
N MET A 206 12.61 10.32 0.42
CA MET A 206 11.39 10.64 -0.33
C MET A 206 11.02 9.47 -1.21
N PHE A 207 9.73 9.21 -1.34
CA PHE A 207 9.13 8.41 -2.40
C PHE A 207 8.33 9.36 -3.30
N LEU A 208 8.43 9.19 -4.61
CA LEU A 208 7.63 9.97 -5.54
C LEU A 208 7.42 9.22 -6.86
N GLY A 209 6.37 9.58 -7.56
CA GLY A 209 6.10 9.10 -8.90
C GLY A 209 4.64 8.74 -9.14
N ILE A 210 4.38 8.35 -10.39
CA ILE A 210 3.05 7.99 -10.87
C ILE A 210 2.88 6.48 -10.79
N GLY A 211 1.84 6.02 -10.11
CA GLY A 211 1.40 4.63 -10.00
C GLY A 211 -0.10 4.56 -9.82
N GLY A 212 -0.66 3.40 -9.54
CA GLY A 212 -2.11 3.25 -9.39
C GLY A 212 -2.70 4.08 -8.24
N GLY A 213 -3.91 4.57 -8.44
CA GLY A 213 -4.69 5.27 -7.43
C GLY A 213 -5.04 4.39 -6.24
N PRO A 214 -5.51 3.15 -6.46
CA PRO A 214 -5.74 2.15 -5.41
C PRO A 214 -4.54 1.95 -4.50
N GLU A 215 -3.34 1.73 -5.05
CA GLU A 215 -2.09 1.60 -4.29
C GLU A 215 -1.73 2.89 -3.56
N GLY A 216 -2.18 4.05 -4.05
CA GLY A 216 -2.04 5.32 -3.36
C GLY A 216 -2.82 5.38 -2.06
N VAL A 217 -4.02 4.82 -2.01
CA VAL A 217 -4.82 4.71 -0.78
C VAL A 217 -4.17 3.75 0.21
N LEU A 218 -3.70 2.59 -0.25
CA LEU A 218 -2.96 1.63 0.57
C LEU A 218 -1.65 2.23 1.10
N SER A 219 -0.91 2.98 0.28
CA SER A 219 0.31 3.69 0.68
C SER A 219 0.03 4.74 1.76
N ALA A 220 -1.04 5.52 1.61
CA ALA A 220 -1.46 6.49 2.63
C ALA A 220 -1.81 5.79 3.95
N ALA A 221 -2.56 4.68 3.90
CA ALA A 221 -2.91 3.89 5.08
C ALA A 221 -1.66 3.29 5.77
N ALA A 222 -0.70 2.81 4.98
CA ALA A 222 0.58 2.30 5.50
C ALA A 222 1.38 3.36 6.27
N LEU A 223 1.32 4.62 5.82
CA LEU A 223 2.07 5.73 6.37
C LEU A 223 1.36 6.44 7.53
N ASP A 224 0.04 6.26 7.68
CA ASP A 224 -0.81 7.02 8.58
C ASP A 224 -0.35 6.93 10.05
N THR A 225 0.00 5.74 10.53
CA THR A 225 0.47 5.52 11.92
C THR A 225 1.88 6.09 12.19
N TYR A 226 2.61 6.45 11.15
CA TYR A 226 3.98 6.96 11.26
C TYR A 226 4.06 8.49 11.26
N ASP A 227 2.94 9.19 11.20
CA ASP A 227 2.88 10.64 11.03
C ASP A 227 3.68 11.12 9.80
N CYS A 228 3.75 10.32 8.75
CA CYS A 228 4.45 10.66 7.52
C CYS A 228 3.67 11.71 6.72
N HIS A 229 4.37 12.42 5.85
CA HIS A 229 3.75 13.24 4.83
C HIS A 229 3.43 12.39 3.60
N PHE A 230 2.22 12.53 3.07
CA PHE A 230 1.79 11.94 1.81
C PHE A 230 0.83 12.90 1.10
N GLN A 231 1.04 13.07 -0.20
CA GLN A 231 0.09 13.71 -1.09
C GLN A 231 -0.12 12.87 -2.34
N GLY A 232 -1.36 12.83 -2.83
CA GLY A 232 -1.74 12.18 -4.07
C GLY A 232 -2.63 13.06 -4.92
N ARG A 233 -2.47 13.02 -6.25
CA ARG A 233 -3.35 13.65 -7.23
C ARG A 233 -3.67 12.64 -8.30
N PHE A 234 -4.96 12.37 -8.54
CA PHE A 234 -5.40 11.48 -9.61
C PHE A 234 -5.08 12.07 -10.98
N ILE A 235 -4.75 11.18 -11.91
CA ILE A 235 -4.51 11.49 -13.32
C ILE A 235 -5.59 10.80 -14.12
N PHE A 236 -6.28 11.54 -14.96
CA PHE A 236 -7.36 11.05 -15.79
C PHE A 236 -6.93 11.15 -17.26
N ASP A 237 -6.73 9.99 -17.89
CA ASP A 237 -6.18 9.92 -19.24
C ASP A 237 -7.25 9.95 -20.34
N ASN A 238 -8.52 9.72 -19.98
CA ASN A 238 -9.64 9.65 -20.92
C ASN A 238 -10.97 10.11 -20.27
N GLU A 239 -12.03 10.20 -21.11
CA GLU A 239 -13.37 10.65 -20.66
C GLU A 239 -14.06 9.64 -19.75
N ASP A 240 -13.79 8.35 -19.88
CA ASP A 240 -14.38 7.30 -19.03
C ASP A 240 -13.82 7.40 -17.62
N ASP A 241 -12.51 7.57 -17.43
CA ASP A 241 -11.89 7.82 -16.14
C ASP A 241 -12.53 9.03 -15.43
N ILE A 242 -12.76 10.12 -16.20
CA ILE A 242 -13.38 11.35 -15.69
C ILE A 242 -14.83 11.08 -15.26
N LYS A 243 -15.58 10.31 -16.04
CA LYS A 243 -16.97 9.96 -15.76
C LYS A 243 -17.06 9.11 -14.49
N ASP A 244 -16.20 8.11 -14.37
CA ASP A 244 -16.14 7.23 -13.21
C ASP A 244 -15.75 8.01 -11.95
N ALA A 245 -14.72 8.85 -12.02
CA ALA A 245 -14.34 9.72 -10.90
C ALA A 245 -15.49 10.62 -10.44
N LYS A 246 -16.24 11.22 -11.37
CA LYS A 246 -17.41 12.04 -11.05
C LYS A 246 -18.54 11.22 -10.40
N SER A 247 -18.76 10.00 -10.86
CA SER A 247 -19.77 9.08 -10.28
C SER A 247 -19.40 8.70 -8.84
N MET A 248 -18.11 8.61 -8.52
CA MET A 248 -17.56 8.39 -7.18
C MET A 248 -17.55 9.65 -6.31
N GLY A 249 -18.03 10.79 -6.82
CA GLY A 249 -18.14 12.05 -6.08
C GLY A 249 -16.91 12.95 -6.12
N ILE A 250 -15.93 12.68 -6.97
CA ILE A 250 -14.78 13.56 -7.21
C ILE A 250 -15.25 14.73 -8.06
N LYS A 251 -15.33 15.92 -7.46
CA LYS A 251 -15.81 17.15 -8.11
C LYS A 251 -14.69 17.95 -8.76
N ASP A 252 -13.55 18.02 -8.10
CA ASP A 252 -12.35 18.69 -8.58
C ASP A 252 -11.33 17.67 -9.05
N LEU A 253 -11.18 17.55 -10.36
CA LEU A 253 -10.29 16.56 -11.01
C LEU A 253 -8.80 16.89 -10.81
N ASN A 254 -8.47 18.13 -10.45
CA ASN A 254 -7.10 18.56 -10.19
C ASN A 254 -6.75 18.57 -8.70
N LYS A 255 -7.70 18.14 -7.86
CA LYS A 255 -7.51 18.18 -6.42
C LYS A 255 -6.34 17.32 -5.99
N LYS A 256 -5.49 17.91 -5.16
CA LYS A 256 -4.46 17.23 -4.39
C LYS A 256 -5.04 16.83 -3.05
N TYR A 257 -4.85 15.57 -2.67
CA TYR A 257 -5.31 15.00 -1.43
C TYR A 257 -4.14 14.79 -0.48
N ASP A 258 -4.24 15.33 0.72
CA ASP A 258 -3.32 15.01 1.81
C ASP A 258 -3.68 13.64 2.44
N LEU A 259 -2.73 13.02 3.13
CA LEU A 259 -2.92 11.73 3.81
C LEU A 259 -4.21 11.68 4.63
N SER A 260 -4.49 12.72 5.42
CA SER A 260 -5.66 12.80 6.30
C SER A 260 -7.00 12.95 5.56
N GLU A 261 -6.99 13.25 4.26
CA GLU A 261 -8.18 13.25 3.42
C GLU A 261 -8.42 11.87 2.79
N ILE A 262 -7.34 11.09 2.60
CA ILE A 262 -7.38 9.73 2.06
C ILE A 262 -7.75 8.72 3.15
N VAL A 263 -7.15 8.85 4.33
CA VAL A 263 -7.42 7.99 5.49
C VAL A 263 -7.86 8.86 6.66
N LYS A 264 -9.13 8.75 7.02
CA LYS A 264 -9.75 9.52 8.10
C LYS A 264 -9.91 8.67 9.35
N GLY A 265 -9.93 9.33 10.52
CA GLY A 265 -10.20 8.67 11.79
C GLY A 265 -9.16 7.62 12.16
N ASP A 266 -9.65 6.48 12.66
CA ASP A 266 -8.82 5.34 13.07
C ASP A 266 -8.69 4.33 11.94
N SER A 267 -7.51 3.72 11.84
CA SER A 267 -7.18 2.76 10.78
C SER A 267 -6.30 1.62 11.30
N ILE A 268 -6.39 0.47 10.63
CA ILE A 268 -5.42 -0.63 10.74
C ILE A 268 -4.89 -0.88 9.34
N PHE A 269 -3.57 -1.03 9.22
CA PHE A 269 -2.89 -1.47 8.02
C PHE A 269 -2.14 -2.76 8.32
N SER A 270 -2.22 -3.74 7.44
CA SER A 270 -1.54 -5.03 7.53
C SER A 270 -0.89 -5.38 6.20
N ALA A 271 0.39 -5.74 6.23
CA ALA A 271 1.12 -6.22 5.06
C ALA A 271 2.02 -7.41 5.44
N THR A 272 1.85 -8.54 4.75
CA THR A 272 2.67 -9.74 4.97
C THR A 272 3.55 -10.02 3.76
N GLY A 273 4.84 -10.29 4.00
CA GLY A 273 5.78 -10.66 2.94
C GLY A 273 5.42 -11.99 2.28
N ILE A 274 5.23 -11.98 0.96
CA ILE A 274 5.15 -13.20 0.14
C ILE A 274 6.56 -13.61 -0.26
N THR A 275 7.30 -12.67 -0.89
CA THR A 275 8.73 -12.80 -1.16
C THR A 275 9.53 -11.83 -0.28
N THR A 276 10.79 -12.16 0.02
CA THR A 276 11.61 -11.35 0.92
C THR A 276 11.92 -9.98 0.31
N SER A 277 11.81 -8.93 1.13
CA SER A 277 12.14 -7.54 0.81
C SER A 277 13.06 -6.92 1.85
N ASP A 278 13.42 -5.63 1.67
CA ASP A 278 14.17 -4.87 2.68
C ASP A 278 13.34 -4.60 3.97
N ILE A 279 12.02 -4.76 3.92
CA ILE A 279 11.11 -4.48 5.03
C ILE A 279 10.64 -5.75 5.72
N LEU A 280 10.23 -6.77 4.94
CA LEU A 280 9.63 -8.02 5.42
C LEU A 280 10.30 -9.23 4.81
N ASN A 281 10.53 -10.25 5.62
CA ASN A 281 10.85 -11.56 5.09
C ASN A 281 9.61 -12.19 4.44
N GLY A 282 9.81 -12.88 3.33
CA GLY A 282 8.77 -13.69 2.69
C GLY A 282 8.44 -14.95 3.51
N ILE A 283 7.41 -15.66 3.06
CA ILE A 283 7.01 -16.94 3.67
C ILE A 283 8.16 -17.93 3.64
N LYS A 284 8.38 -18.60 4.78
CA LYS A 284 9.34 -19.70 4.91
C LYS A 284 8.62 -20.92 5.45
N PHE A 285 8.94 -22.09 4.91
CA PHE A 285 8.42 -23.37 5.39
C PHE A 285 9.41 -24.02 6.35
N ASP A 286 8.89 -24.54 7.47
CA ASP A 286 9.65 -25.31 8.47
C ASP A 286 8.82 -26.51 8.90
N LYS A 287 9.08 -27.66 8.28
CA LYS A 287 8.31 -28.92 8.44
C LYS A 287 6.81 -28.69 8.17
N ASP A 288 5.98 -28.91 9.20
CA ASP A 288 4.52 -28.77 9.13
C ASP A 288 4.05 -27.34 9.42
N ASN A 289 4.98 -26.38 9.56
CA ASN A 289 4.70 -24.99 9.84
C ASN A 289 5.15 -24.08 8.71
N TYR A 290 4.55 -22.88 8.66
CA TYR A 290 5.09 -21.77 7.91
C TYR A 290 5.40 -20.59 8.84
N ILE A 291 6.38 -19.81 8.44
CA ILE A 291 6.81 -18.60 9.13
C ILE A 291 6.45 -17.42 8.26
N SER A 292 5.69 -16.47 8.81
CA SER A 292 5.33 -15.21 8.17
C SER A 292 5.86 -14.02 8.94
N GLU A 293 6.19 -12.94 8.24
CA GLU A 293 6.43 -11.62 8.83
C GLU A 293 5.39 -10.64 8.31
N THR A 294 4.69 -10.00 9.25
CA THR A 294 3.62 -9.06 8.97
C THR A 294 3.92 -7.71 9.62
N LEU A 295 3.99 -6.65 8.83
CA LEU A 295 3.90 -5.29 9.32
C LEU A 295 2.45 -4.98 9.61
N ILE A 296 2.13 -4.70 10.86
CA ILE A 296 0.79 -4.33 11.30
C ILE A 296 0.84 -3.02 12.06
N THR A 297 -0.09 -2.12 11.74
CA THR A 297 -0.23 -0.84 12.41
C THR A 297 -1.67 -0.61 12.85
N HIS A 298 -1.86 0.14 13.94
CA HIS A 298 -3.15 0.63 14.40
C HIS A 298 -2.99 2.06 14.90
N LYS A 299 -3.62 3.01 14.23
CA LYS A 299 -3.40 4.45 14.39
C LYS A 299 -3.68 4.94 15.81
N ASN A 300 -4.89 4.70 16.31
CA ASN A 300 -5.32 5.24 17.60
C ASN A 300 -4.49 4.74 18.79
N SER A 301 -4.04 3.49 18.75
CA SER A 301 -3.15 2.95 19.80
C SER A 301 -1.68 3.25 19.55
N LYS A 302 -1.34 3.90 18.44
CA LYS A 302 0.05 4.12 17.96
C LYS A 302 0.85 2.82 17.88
N PHE A 303 0.16 1.70 17.68
CA PHE A 303 0.76 0.40 17.55
C PHE A 303 1.34 0.24 16.14
N LYS A 304 2.59 -0.13 16.04
CA LYS A 304 3.29 -0.42 14.79
C LYS A 304 4.40 -1.42 15.05
N LYS A 305 4.26 -2.61 14.49
CA LYS A 305 5.23 -3.70 14.67
C LYS A 305 5.34 -4.56 13.43
N ILE A 306 6.50 -5.18 13.27
CA ILE A 306 6.66 -6.37 12.45
C ILE A 306 6.50 -7.55 13.39
N ILE A 307 5.47 -8.36 13.14
CA ILE A 307 5.16 -9.58 13.90
C ILE A 307 5.66 -10.76 13.09
N LYS A 308 6.43 -11.62 13.72
CA LYS A 308 6.83 -12.92 13.17
C LYS A 308 5.98 -14.00 13.81
N ASN A 309 5.20 -14.69 12.99
CA ASN A 309 4.36 -15.80 13.42
C ASN A 309 4.86 -17.13 12.86
N ILE A 310 4.68 -18.19 13.63
CA ILE A 310 4.90 -19.58 13.23
C ILE A 310 3.55 -20.26 13.35
N ASN A 311 2.98 -20.67 12.24
CA ASN A 311 1.64 -21.24 12.18
C ASN A 311 1.67 -22.61 11.49
N PRO A 312 0.81 -23.55 11.87
CA PRO A 312 0.65 -24.80 11.13
C PRO A 312 0.13 -24.54 9.71
N ILE A 313 0.59 -25.37 8.77
CA ILE A 313 0.17 -25.26 7.35
C ILE A 313 -1.28 -25.69 7.17
N ASN A 314 -1.74 -26.68 7.94
CA ASN A 314 -3.03 -27.35 7.78
C ASN A 314 -4.13 -26.86 8.74
N GLU A 315 -4.08 -25.62 9.18
CA GLU A 315 -5.17 -25.01 9.98
C GLU A 315 -5.96 -23.97 9.20
#